data_c029fcad95ef628e9c55d9f852b80e76
#
_entry.id   c029fcad95ef628e9c55d9f852b80e76
#
_cell.length_a   1.000
_cell.length_b   1.000
_cell.length_c   1.000
_cell.angle_alpha   90.00
_cell.angle_beta   90.00
_cell.angle_gamma   90.00
#
_symmetry.space_group_name_H-M   'P 1'
#
loop_
_entity.id
_entity.type
_entity.pdbx_description
1 polymer ?
#
loop_
_entity_poly.entity_id
_entity_poly.type
_entity_poly.pdbx_seq_one_letter_code
_entity_poly.pdbx_strand_id
1 'polypeptide(L)'
;MEEDYTNTVRGMYISGIFDNFDGDETAELPNCADVLGMDIEIDGKRFSLCEGEMISYSRYLDIRNAELVRKCVWKPLGKGRVTLEFRRIVSKKRLHSLAQTVKIMPEDTGMDVRIITGINGRMTNSGVQHFSEIEKRVRDGKILQYMQRTLQSHVTVIYNMGFRYFVTEGEKMCCLYPKTEIRTLRRKIELSAEVRLKNCLLY
;
A
#
# COMPACT_ATOMS: atom_id res chain seq x y z
N MET A 1 -4.12 0.13 -1.55
CA MET A 1 -4.89 -0.01 -2.77
C MET A 1 -6.12 0.83 -2.65
N GLU A 2 -6.21 1.83 -3.46
CA GLU A 2 -7.34 2.75 -3.53
C GLU A 2 -8.20 2.41 -4.73
N GLU A 3 -9.43 2.89 -4.73
CA GLU A 3 -10.34 2.66 -5.82
C GLU A 3 -9.79 3.39 -7.06
N ASP A 4 -9.48 2.64 -8.12
CA ASP A 4 -9.03 3.20 -9.40
C ASP A 4 -10.25 3.71 -10.17
N TYR A 5 -10.75 4.88 -9.76
CA TYR A 5 -11.68 5.64 -10.60
C TYR A 5 -10.89 6.57 -11.53
N THR A 6 -11.33 6.71 -12.74
CA THR A 6 -10.86 7.77 -13.64
C THR A 6 -11.02 9.11 -12.93
N ASN A 7 -9.94 9.84 -12.73
CA ASN A 7 -9.83 11.14 -12.04
C ASN A 7 -9.64 11.09 -10.51
N THR A 8 -9.32 9.96 -9.92
CA THR A 8 -8.87 9.95 -8.51
C THR A 8 -7.37 10.12 -8.41
N VAL A 9 -6.92 10.98 -7.50
CA VAL A 9 -5.51 11.17 -7.17
C VAL A 9 -5.29 10.63 -5.76
N ARG A 10 -4.25 9.83 -5.57
CA ARG A 10 -3.83 9.37 -4.26
C ARG A 10 -3.26 10.54 -3.48
N GLY A 11 -3.65 10.68 -2.23
CA GLY A 11 -3.14 11.71 -1.34
C GLY A 11 -2.78 11.15 0.03
N MET A 12 -1.61 11.55 0.52
CA MET A 12 -1.18 11.34 1.89
C MET A 12 -0.66 12.65 2.44
N TYR A 13 -1.27 13.13 3.51
CA TYR A 13 -0.94 14.40 4.13
C TYR A 13 -0.55 14.19 5.58
N ILE A 14 0.47 14.92 6.03
CA ILE A 14 0.93 14.89 7.42
C ILE A 14 0.63 16.26 8.04
N SER A 15 -0.15 16.25 9.10
CA SER A 15 -0.50 17.50 9.81
C SER A 15 0.74 18.23 10.30
N GLY A 16 0.79 19.54 10.05
CA GLY A 16 1.89 20.41 10.45
C GLY A 16 3.04 20.51 9.45
N ILE A 17 2.96 19.82 8.31
CA ILE A 17 3.90 20.01 7.21
C ILE A 17 3.24 20.91 6.17
N PHE A 18 3.85 22.05 5.92
CA PHE A 18 3.41 23.02 4.91
C PHE A 18 4.59 23.37 4.00
N ASP A 19 4.31 23.65 2.75
CA ASP A 19 5.31 24.10 1.79
C ASP A 19 4.69 25.08 0.79
N ASN A 20 5.50 25.97 0.26
CA ASN A 20 5.08 26.93 -0.76
C ASN A 20 5.55 26.43 -2.13
N PHE A 21 4.93 26.91 -3.18
CA PHE A 21 5.39 26.69 -4.54
C PHE A 21 6.02 27.96 -5.07
N ASP A 22 7.28 27.88 -5.47
CA ASP A 22 8.06 28.82 -6.29
C ASP A 22 7.66 30.31 -6.16
N GLY A 23 7.77 30.86 -4.95
CA GLY A 23 7.50 32.27 -4.67
C GLY A 23 6.05 32.60 -4.34
N ASP A 24 5.14 31.63 -4.30
CA ASP A 24 3.80 31.83 -3.79
C ASP A 24 3.81 32.17 -2.30
N GLU A 25 3.05 33.20 -1.91
CA GLU A 25 2.88 33.54 -0.50
C GLU A 25 2.02 32.56 0.27
N THR A 26 1.26 31.73 -0.44
CA THR A 26 0.31 30.78 0.15
C THR A 26 0.97 29.42 0.38
N ALA A 27 1.07 29.03 1.65
CA ALA A 27 1.51 27.68 2.00
C ALA A 27 0.36 26.68 1.86
N GLU A 28 0.67 25.52 1.29
CA GLU A 28 -0.27 24.41 1.16
C GLU A 28 0.24 23.15 1.86
N LEU A 29 -0.67 22.19 2.11
CA LEU A 29 -0.32 20.86 2.59
C LEU A 29 0.27 20.06 1.43
N PRO A 30 1.56 19.70 1.45
CA PRO A 30 2.17 18.96 0.37
C PRO A 30 1.76 17.49 0.42
N ASN A 31 1.48 16.92 -0.76
CA ASN A 31 1.17 15.50 -0.90
C ASN A 31 2.44 14.67 -0.64
N CYS A 32 2.47 14.02 0.49
CA CYS A 32 3.59 13.21 0.99
C CYS A 32 3.74 11.90 0.20
N ALA A 33 4.83 11.17 0.43
CA ALA A 33 5.04 9.88 -0.23
C ALA A 33 3.91 8.88 0.12
N ASP A 34 3.37 8.23 -0.91
CA ASP A 34 2.37 7.17 -0.73
C ASP A 34 3.03 5.91 -0.14
N VAL A 35 2.64 5.57 1.06
CA VAL A 35 3.07 4.36 1.80
C VAL A 35 1.97 3.30 1.88
N LEU A 36 0.82 3.55 1.25
CA LEU A 36 -0.35 2.68 1.30
C LEU A 36 -0.59 1.96 -0.02
N GLY A 37 0.12 2.36 -1.07
CA GLY A 37 0.04 1.73 -2.38
C GLY A 37 0.34 0.24 -2.31
N MET A 38 -0.59 -0.57 -2.82
CA MET A 38 -0.45 -2.02 -2.89
C MET A 38 -1.10 -2.52 -4.17
N ASP A 39 -0.33 -3.14 -5.03
CA ASP A 39 -0.83 -3.85 -6.20
C ASP A 39 -0.84 -5.34 -5.90
N ILE A 40 -1.93 -6.01 -6.24
CA ILE A 40 -2.10 -7.45 -6.06
C ILE A 40 -2.33 -8.06 -7.44
N GLU A 41 -1.52 -9.03 -7.78
CA GLU A 41 -1.67 -9.84 -8.99
C GLU A 41 -2.03 -11.26 -8.57
N ILE A 42 -3.02 -11.83 -9.21
CA ILE A 42 -3.48 -13.21 -8.99
C ILE A 42 -3.42 -13.93 -10.34
N ASP A 43 -2.57 -14.95 -10.41
CA ASP A 43 -2.26 -15.67 -11.66
C ASP A 43 -1.90 -14.70 -12.82
N GLY A 44 -1.11 -13.67 -12.52
CA GLY A 44 -0.68 -12.66 -13.48
C GLY A 44 -1.76 -11.63 -13.85
N LYS A 45 -2.94 -11.67 -13.23
CA LYS A 45 -4.00 -10.66 -13.42
C LYS A 45 -3.99 -9.67 -12.27
N ARG A 46 -3.83 -8.39 -12.59
CA ARG A 46 -3.87 -7.31 -11.60
C ARG A 46 -5.28 -7.16 -11.06
N PHE A 47 -5.41 -7.17 -9.74
CA PHE A 47 -6.66 -6.83 -9.09
C PHE A 47 -7.03 -5.36 -9.34
N SER A 48 -8.24 -5.14 -9.85
CA SER A 48 -8.82 -3.83 -10.09
C SER A 48 -10.32 -3.89 -9.82
N LEU A 49 -10.92 -2.78 -9.40
CA LEU A 49 -12.38 -2.66 -9.31
C LEU A 49 -13.03 -2.47 -10.69
N CYS A 50 -12.23 -2.11 -11.69
CA CYS A 50 -12.68 -1.85 -13.06
C CYS A 50 -12.45 -3.03 -14.02
N GLU A 51 -11.68 -4.04 -13.60
CA GLU A 51 -11.32 -5.20 -14.41
C GLU A 51 -11.75 -6.51 -13.74
N GLY A 52 -12.20 -7.48 -14.51
CA GLY A 52 -12.77 -8.71 -13.99
C GLY A 52 -14.21 -8.52 -13.53
N GLU A 53 -14.74 -9.50 -12.80
CA GLU A 53 -16.10 -9.48 -12.26
C GLU A 53 -16.05 -9.18 -10.76
N MET A 54 -16.64 -8.06 -10.34
CA MET A 54 -16.82 -7.73 -8.91
C MET A 54 -18.15 -8.34 -8.45
N ILE A 55 -18.05 -9.46 -7.70
CA ILE A 55 -19.22 -10.19 -7.22
C ILE A 55 -19.84 -9.51 -6.01
N SER A 56 -19.00 -9.05 -5.08
CA SER A 56 -19.46 -8.28 -3.92
C SER A 56 -18.40 -7.27 -3.50
N TYR A 57 -18.88 -6.15 -2.97
CA TYR A 57 -18.03 -5.08 -2.44
C TYR A 57 -18.67 -4.44 -1.23
N SER A 58 -17.88 -4.25 -0.18
CA SER A 58 -18.27 -3.46 0.98
C SER A 58 -17.08 -2.64 1.49
N ARG A 59 -17.37 -1.43 1.96
CA ARG A 59 -16.40 -0.55 2.60
C ARG A 59 -17.08 0.18 3.75
N TYR A 60 -16.47 0.13 4.92
CA TYR A 60 -16.98 0.82 6.10
C TYR A 60 -15.85 1.25 7.03
N LEU A 61 -16.13 2.26 7.83
CA LEU A 61 -15.27 2.72 8.91
C LEU A 61 -15.82 2.16 10.23
N ASP A 62 -15.08 1.28 10.87
CA ASP A 62 -15.36 0.86 12.23
C ASP A 62 -14.81 1.91 13.20
N ILE A 63 -15.71 2.79 13.67
CA ILE A 63 -15.32 3.90 14.55
C ILE A 63 -14.87 3.40 15.92
N ARG A 64 -15.39 2.27 16.40
CA ARG A 64 -15.02 1.69 17.70
C ARG A 64 -13.58 1.22 17.71
N ASN A 65 -13.17 0.53 16.65
CA ASN A 65 -11.82 0.00 16.49
C ASN A 65 -10.89 0.94 15.73
N ALA A 66 -11.40 2.05 15.20
CA ALA A 66 -10.69 3.00 14.35
C ALA A 66 -10.08 2.34 13.11
N GLU A 67 -10.79 1.39 12.51
CA GLU A 67 -10.36 0.64 11.34
C GLU A 67 -11.18 1.01 10.11
N LEU A 68 -10.51 1.32 9.01
CA LEU A 68 -11.13 1.33 7.69
C LEU A 68 -11.04 -0.09 7.11
N VAL A 69 -12.21 -0.70 6.89
CA VAL A 69 -12.31 -2.06 6.35
C VAL A 69 -12.91 -2.01 4.96
N ARG A 70 -12.28 -2.72 4.04
CA ARG A 70 -12.81 -2.97 2.70
C ARG A 70 -12.75 -4.47 2.42
N LYS A 71 -13.86 -5.03 2.00
CA LYS A 71 -13.97 -6.43 1.64
C LYS A 71 -14.62 -6.55 0.27
N CYS A 72 -14.05 -7.38 -0.58
CA CYS A 72 -14.59 -7.66 -1.90
C CYS A 72 -14.38 -9.12 -2.29
N VAL A 73 -15.31 -9.62 -3.10
CA VAL A 73 -15.17 -10.88 -3.80
C VAL A 73 -15.00 -10.56 -5.28
N TRP A 74 -13.85 -10.91 -5.79
CA TRP A 74 -13.42 -10.61 -7.15
C TRP A 74 -13.13 -11.89 -7.92
N LYS A 75 -13.52 -11.90 -9.19
CA LYS A 75 -13.26 -13.03 -10.08
C LYS A 75 -12.46 -12.52 -11.28
N PRO A 76 -11.17 -12.85 -11.37
CA PRO A 76 -10.37 -12.57 -12.56
C PRO A 76 -10.90 -13.37 -13.75
N LEU A 77 -10.73 -12.82 -14.95
CA LEU A 77 -11.19 -13.48 -16.19
C LEU A 77 -10.56 -14.88 -16.33
N GLY A 78 -11.43 -15.90 -16.47
CA GLY A 78 -11.02 -17.31 -16.67
C GLY A 78 -10.49 -18.02 -15.42
N LYS A 79 -10.75 -17.48 -14.22
CA LYS A 79 -10.27 -18.01 -12.94
C LYS A 79 -11.38 -18.14 -11.90
N GLY A 80 -11.07 -18.80 -10.79
CA GLY A 80 -11.94 -18.87 -9.62
C GLY A 80 -12.04 -17.57 -8.85
N ARG A 81 -12.93 -17.54 -7.88
CA ARG A 81 -13.18 -16.37 -7.04
C ARG A 81 -12.08 -16.18 -6.00
N VAL A 82 -11.84 -14.94 -5.64
CA VAL A 82 -10.93 -14.56 -4.57
C VAL A 82 -11.60 -13.55 -3.66
N THR A 83 -11.62 -13.82 -2.38
CA THR A 83 -12.02 -12.83 -1.38
C THR A 83 -10.80 -12.06 -0.92
N LEU A 84 -10.90 -10.74 -0.99
CA LEU A 84 -9.89 -9.79 -0.55
C LEU A 84 -10.45 -8.94 0.57
N GLU A 85 -9.77 -8.92 1.74
CA GLU A 85 -10.13 -8.07 2.85
C GLU A 85 -8.95 -7.18 3.21
N PHE A 86 -9.16 -5.88 3.13
CA PHE A 86 -8.18 -4.86 3.48
C PHE A 86 -8.60 -4.18 4.76
N ARG A 87 -7.66 -4.03 5.68
CA ARG A 87 -7.84 -3.25 6.89
C ARG A 87 -6.75 -2.21 7.00
N ARG A 88 -7.11 -1.02 7.42
CA ARG A 88 -6.19 0.10 7.62
C ARG A 88 -6.50 0.78 8.94
N ILE A 89 -5.46 1.06 9.69
CA ILE A 89 -5.53 1.78 10.96
C ILE A 89 -4.44 2.85 11.00
N VAL A 90 -4.81 4.03 11.50
CA VAL A 90 -3.87 5.09 11.87
C VAL A 90 -3.85 5.20 13.39
N SER A 91 -2.68 5.05 13.98
CA SER A 91 -2.57 4.98 15.43
C SER A 91 -2.74 6.36 16.08
N LYS A 92 -3.75 6.49 16.94
CA LYS A 92 -3.94 7.69 17.78
C LYS A 92 -2.92 7.77 18.92
N LYS A 93 -2.41 6.64 19.40
CA LYS A 93 -1.41 6.59 20.48
C LYS A 93 0.02 6.84 19.94
N ARG A 94 0.30 6.37 18.73
CA ARG A 94 1.58 6.55 18.04
C ARG A 94 1.34 7.34 16.76
N LEU A 95 1.27 8.66 16.87
CA LEU A 95 0.80 9.57 15.82
C LEU A 95 1.51 9.42 14.46
N HIS A 96 2.74 8.90 14.46
CA HIS A 96 3.51 8.68 13.24
C HIS A 96 3.49 7.22 12.76
N SER A 97 2.49 6.45 13.18
CA SER A 97 2.40 5.03 12.84
C SER A 97 1.05 4.70 12.22
N LEU A 98 1.10 3.97 11.13
CA LEU A 98 -0.05 3.38 10.48
C LEU A 98 0.23 1.90 10.19
N ALA A 99 -0.82 1.11 10.08
CA ALA A 99 -0.74 -0.28 9.65
C ALA A 99 -1.80 -0.57 8.58
N GLN A 100 -1.44 -1.40 7.64
CA GLN A 100 -2.34 -1.93 6.62
C GLN A 100 -2.16 -3.42 6.53
N THR A 101 -3.26 -4.16 6.46
CA THR A 101 -3.26 -5.59 6.22
C THR A 101 -4.09 -5.91 4.99
N VAL A 102 -3.72 -6.96 4.30
CA VAL A 102 -4.54 -7.59 3.28
C VAL A 102 -4.65 -9.07 3.59
N LYS A 103 -5.87 -9.57 3.58
CA LYS A 103 -6.18 -11.00 3.66
C LYS A 103 -6.66 -11.46 2.29
N ILE A 104 -6.01 -12.48 1.75
CA ILE A 104 -6.32 -13.03 0.42
C ILE A 104 -6.79 -14.47 0.61
N MET A 105 -8.01 -14.75 0.20
CA MET A 105 -8.68 -16.05 0.35
C MET A 105 -9.16 -16.52 -1.01
N PRO A 106 -8.36 -17.32 -1.73
CA PRO A 106 -8.81 -17.93 -2.96
C PRO A 106 -9.82 -19.05 -2.68
N GLU A 107 -10.85 -19.21 -3.53
CA GLU A 107 -11.74 -20.36 -3.50
C GLU A 107 -11.10 -21.60 -4.14
N ASP A 108 -10.27 -21.37 -5.16
CA ASP A 108 -9.57 -22.46 -5.86
C ASP A 108 -8.15 -22.66 -5.31
N THR A 109 -7.65 -23.87 -5.46
CA THR A 109 -6.31 -24.25 -5.05
C THR A 109 -5.26 -23.86 -6.08
N GLY A 110 -4.05 -23.55 -5.61
CA GLY A 110 -2.89 -23.38 -6.47
C GLY A 110 -2.84 -22.05 -7.22
N MET A 111 -3.39 -20.99 -6.65
CA MET A 111 -3.26 -19.63 -7.19
C MET A 111 -1.90 -19.03 -6.87
N ASP A 112 -1.28 -18.42 -7.85
CA ASP A 112 -0.08 -17.63 -7.70
C ASP A 112 -0.48 -16.20 -7.33
N VAL A 113 0.01 -15.72 -6.20
CA VAL A 113 -0.26 -14.37 -5.70
C VAL A 113 1.04 -13.59 -5.64
N ARG A 114 1.03 -12.41 -6.26
CA ARG A 114 2.10 -11.44 -6.18
C ARG A 114 1.59 -10.16 -5.56
N ILE A 115 2.25 -9.69 -4.52
CA ILE A 115 1.95 -8.43 -3.86
C ILE A 115 3.11 -7.48 -4.11
N ILE A 116 2.81 -6.31 -4.66
CA ILE A 116 3.77 -5.25 -4.89
C ILE A 116 3.36 -4.07 -4.03
N THR A 117 4.24 -3.64 -3.15
CA THR A 117 4.02 -2.51 -2.26
C THR A 117 5.33 -1.74 -2.06
N GLY A 118 5.28 -0.60 -1.39
CA GLY A 118 6.49 0.17 -1.14
C GLY A 118 6.19 1.62 -0.80
N ILE A 119 7.21 2.45 -0.93
CA ILE A 119 7.13 3.87 -0.67
C ILE A 119 7.30 4.60 -2.00
N ASN A 120 6.27 5.33 -2.43
CA ASN A 120 6.26 6.08 -3.67
C ASN A 120 6.33 7.60 -3.38
N GLY A 121 7.50 8.19 -3.56
CA GLY A 121 7.75 9.62 -3.40
C GLY A 121 7.49 10.47 -4.65
N ARG A 122 6.82 9.91 -5.68
CA ARG A 122 6.47 10.64 -6.92
C ARG A 122 5.16 11.44 -6.79
N MET A 123 4.70 11.61 -5.56
CA MET A 123 3.44 12.31 -5.29
C MET A 123 3.59 13.80 -5.54
N THR A 124 2.52 14.41 -6.06
CA THR A 124 2.46 15.85 -6.39
C THR A 124 1.12 16.43 -5.95
N ASN A 125 1.06 17.73 -5.78
CA ASN A 125 -0.19 18.48 -5.65
C ASN A 125 -0.58 18.97 -7.04
N SER A 126 -1.58 18.37 -7.67
CA SER A 126 -2.05 18.75 -9.02
C SER A 126 -0.92 18.95 -10.06
N GLY A 127 0.13 18.10 -9.95
CA GLY A 127 1.31 18.19 -10.82
C GLY A 127 2.50 18.97 -10.23
N VAL A 128 2.28 19.74 -9.17
CA VAL A 128 3.33 20.50 -8.47
C VAL A 128 4.12 19.58 -7.55
N GLN A 129 5.44 19.61 -7.66
CA GLN A 129 6.35 18.81 -6.85
C GLN A 129 6.85 19.63 -5.65
N HIS A 130 6.48 19.22 -4.44
CA HIS A 130 6.91 19.87 -3.19
C HIS A 130 8.12 19.21 -2.53
N PHE A 131 8.50 18.02 -2.93
CA PHE A 131 9.56 17.28 -2.27
C PHE A 131 10.71 16.93 -3.20
N SER A 132 11.93 16.99 -2.67
CA SER A 132 13.12 16.37 -3.23
C SER A 132 13.44 15.08 -2.48
N GLU A 133 13.92 14.06 -3.21
CA GLU A 133 14.47 12.85 -2.60
C GLU A 133 15.83 13.13 -1.98
N ILE A 134 16.03 12.71 -0.73
CA ILE A 134 17.33 12.74 -0.06
C ILE A 134 18.01 11.38 -0.19
N GLU A 135 17.33 10.33 0.26
CA GLU A 135 17.92 9.00 0.33
C GLU A 135 16.82 7.92 0.31
N LYS A 136 17.17 6.76 -0.21
CA LYS A 136 16.39 5.53 -0.05
C LYS A 136 17.33 4.35 0.19
N ARG A 137 16.97 3.52 1.15
CA ARG A 137 17.76 2.35 1.53
C ARG A 137 16.92 1.22 2.11
N VAL A 138 17.49 0.05 2.13
CA VAL A 138 16.95 -1.13 2.81
C VAL A 138 17.77 -1.36 4.06
N ARG A 139 17.10 -1.39 5.22
CA ARG A 139 17.73 -1.71 6.50
C ARG A 139 17.47 -3.17 6.85
N ASP A 140 18.52 -3.88 7.24
CA ASP A 140 18.47 -5.28 7.69
C ASP A 140 17.72 -6.22 6.74
N GLY A 141 17.67 -5.89 5.44
CA GLY A 141 16.93 -6.65 4.43
C GLY A 141 15.40 -6.69 4.62
N LYS A 142 14.85 -5.93 5.57
CA LYS A 142 13.43 -6.06 6.01
C LYS A 142 12.68 -4.74 6.10
N ILE A 143 13.38 -3.62 6.20
CA ILE A 143 12.76 -2.31 6.35
C ILE A 143 13.14 -1.44 5.17
N LEU A 144 12.13 -0.99 4.43
CA LEU A 144 12.31 0.04 3.42
C LEU A 144 12.35 1.40 4.12
N GLN A 145 13.39 2.18 3.88
CA GLN A 145 13.48 3.56 4.35
C GLN A 145 13.58 4.50 3.16
N TYR A 146 12.77 5.54 3.18
CA TYR A 146 12.76 6.61 2.19
C TYR A 146 12.78 7.96 2.90
N MET A 147 13.62 8.87 2.44
CA MET A 147 13.75 10.21 2.99
C MET A 147 13.54 11.24 1.90
N GLN A 148 12.72 12.22 2.18
CA GLN A 148 12.46 13.36 1.32
C GLN A 148 12.43 14.67 2.13
N ARG A 149 12.61 15.79 1.45
CA ARG A 149 12.63 17.12 2.06
C ARG A 149 11.77 18.06 1.23
N THR A 150 10.96 18.86 1.87
CA THR A 150 10.22 19.93 1.20
C THR A 150 11.16 20.95 0.57
N LEU A 151 10.75 21.52 -0.57
CA LEU A 151 11.63 22.36 -1.38
C LEU A 151 11.87 23.73 -0.77
N GLN A 152 10.84 24.35 -0.20
CA GLN A 152 10.90 25.71 0.33
C GLN A 152 11.01 25.72 1.86
N SER A 153 10.13 25.00 2.55
CA SER A 153 10.11 24.98 4.03
C SER A 153 11.21 24.09 4.64
N HIS A 154 11.91 23.31 3.83
CA HIS A 154 13.05 22.46 4.23
C HIS A 154 12.74 21.44 5.33
N VAL A 155 11.49 21.00 5.47
CA VAL A 155 11.08 19.96 6.41
C VAL A 155 11.48 18.59 5.87
N THR A 156 12.24 17.82 6.64
CA THR A 156 12.64 16.45 6.27
C THR A 156 11.65 15.44 6.83
N VAL A 157 11.16 14.56 5.96
CA VAL A 157 10.25 13.46 6.31
C VAL A 157 10.95 12.14 6.04
N ILE A 158 10.90 11.26 7.03
CA ILE A 158 11.50 9.92 6.96
C ILE A 158 10.39 8.87 7.08
N TYR A 159 10.28 8.02 6.09
CA TYR A 159 9.35 6.91 6.06
C TYR A 159 10.10 5.61 6.31
N ASN A 160 9.58 4.79 7.22
CA ASN A 160 10.07 3.44 7.47
C ASN A 160 8.91 2.46 7.30
N MET A 161 9.09 1.45 6.46
CA MET A 161 8.06 0.46 6.16
C MET A 161 8.61 -0.94 6.36
N GLY A 162 7.97 -1.71 7.24
CA GLY A 162 8.27 -3.12 7.49
C GLY A 162 7.12 -4.02 7.07
N PHE A 163 7.41 -5.29 6.80
CA PHE A 163 6.46 -6.27 6.27
C PHE A 163 6.47 -7.55 7.07
N ARG A 164 5.32 -8.20 7.14
CA ARG A 164 5.16 -9.56 7.65
C ARG A 164 4.18 -10.31 6.77
N TYR A 165 4.45 -11.58 6.55
CA TYR A 165 3.60 -12.47 5.77
C TYR A 165 3.23 -13.67 6.62
N PHE A 166 1.96 -14.04 6.57
CA PHE A 166 1.44 -15.20 7.26
C PHE A 166 0.61 -16.02 6.28
N VAL A 167 0.72 -17.33 6.38
CA VAL A 167 -0.19 -18.26 5.72
C VAL A 167 -0.91 -19.02 6.81
N THR A 168 -2.21 -19.14 6.68
CA THR A 168 -3.00 -20.03 7.52
C THR A 168 -3.47 -21.21 6.69
N GLU A 169 -3.18 -22.41 7.19
CA GLU A 169 -3.67 -23.67 6.70
C GLU A 169 -4.55 -24.29 7.79
N GLY A 170 -5.88 -24.21 7.59
CA GLY A 170 -6.83 -24.48 8.66
C GLY A 170 -6.66 -23.51 9.85
N GLU A 171 -6.49 -24.04 11.06
CA GLU A 171 -6.30 -23.24 12.27
C GLU A 171 -4.83 -22.88 12.55
N LYS A 172 -3.88 -23.41 11.80
CA LYS A 172 -2.45 -23.15 12.00
C LYS A 172 -2.01 -21.94 11.18
N MET A 173 -1.47 -20.97 11.88
CA MET A 173 -0.80 -19.81 11.27
C MET A 173 0.69 -20.07 11.19
N CYS A 174 1.24 -20.07 9.98
CA CYS A 174 2.66 -20.22 9.72
C CYS A 174 3.25 -18.92 9.17
N CYS A 175 4.42 -18.52 9.63
CA CYS A 175 5.17 -17.47 8.96
C CYS A 175 5.63 -17.99 7.60
N LEU A 176 5.25 -17.29 6.55
CA LEU A 176 5.72 -17.56 5.22
C LEU A 176 6.92 -16.67 4.89
N TYR A 177 7.88 -17.23 4.19
CA TYR A 177 8.97 -16.47 3.58
C TYR A 177 8.76 -16.50 2.05
N PRO A 178 7.96 -15.56 1.50
CA PRO A 178 7.74 -15.51 0.07
C PRO A 178 9.04 -15.19 -0.66
N LYS A 179 9.11 -15.52 -1.92
CA LYS A 179 10.15 -15.00 -2.79
C LYS A 179 10.00 -13.50 -2.89
N THR A 180 10.98 -12.76 -2.38
CA THR A 180 10.92 -11.30 -2.34
C THR A 180 11.97 -10.68 -3.22
N GLU A 181 11.62 -9.59 -3.87
CA GLU A 181 12.52 -8.75 -4.65
C GLU A 181 12.31 -7.29 -4.23
N ILE A 182 13.41 -6.59 -3.95
CA ILE A 182 13.37 -5.17 -3.62
C ILE A 182 14.01 -4.39 -4.77
N ARG A 183 13.29 -3.40 -5.27
CA ARG A 183 13.75 -2.52 -6.35
C ARG A 183 13.78 -1.07 -5.88
N THR A 184 14.90 -0.41 -6.13
CA THR A 184 15.04 1.04 -5.96
C THR A 184 14.87 1.72 -7.31
N LEU A 185 13.82 2.53 -7.42
CA LEU A 185 13.49 3.31 -8.61
C LEU A 185 13.64 4.80 -8.28
N ARG A 186 13.67 5.65 -9.32
CA ARG A 186 13.68 7.10 -9.08
C ARG A 186 12.47 7.51 -8.24
N ARG A 187 12.69 8.12 -7.08
CA ARG A 187 11.68 8.53 -6.10
C ARG A 187 10.74 7.41 -5.62
N LYS A 188 11.16 6.16 -5.73
CA LYS A 188 10.36 5.02 -5.26
C LYS A 188 11.28 3.91 -4.76
N ILE A 189 10.88 3.25 -3.69
CA ILE A 189 11.44 1.96 -3.25
C ILE A 189 10.30 0.95 -3.13
N GLU A 190 10.45 -0.20 -3.76
CA GLU A 190 9.38 -1.16 -3.99
C GLU A 190 9.80 -2.55 -3.52
N LEU A 191 8.88 -3.25 -2.89
CA LEU A 191 9.00 -4.66 -2.54
C LEU A 191 7.94 -5.45 -3.31
N SER A 192 8.38 -6.48 -3.99
CA SER A 192 7.52 -7.50 -4.60
C SER A 192 7.67 -8.80 -3.84
N ALA A 193 6.56 -9.42 -3.46
CA ALA A 193 6.49 -10.69 -2.77
C ALA A 193 5.59 -11.65 -3.55
N GLU A 194 6.12 -12.83 -3.86
CA GLU A 194 5.41 -13.86 -4.63
C GLU A 194 5.22 -15.12 -3.78
N VAL A 195 4.01 -15.65 -3.79
CA VAL A 195 3.65 -16.87 -3.08
C VAL A 195 2.61 -17.65 -3.87
N ARG A 196 2.75 -18.98 -3.88
CA ARG A 196 1.73 -19.88 -4.41
C ARG A 196 0.85 -20.37 -3.28
N LEU A 197 -0.43 -20.03 -3.33
CA LEU A 197 -1.42 -20.47 -2.35
C LEU A 197 -2.01 -21.83 -2.75
N LYS A 198 -1.83 -22.80 -1.86
CA LYS A 198 -2.46 -24.13 -1.96
C LYS A 198 -3.44 -24.25 -0.82
N ASN A 199 -4.72 -24.06 -1.05
CA ASN A 199 -5.76 -24.13 0.01
C ASN A 199 -5.47 -23.30 1.25
N CYS A 200 -4.74 -22.22 1.12
CA CYS A 200 -4.22 -21.44 2.24
C CYS A 200 -4.73 -20.00 2.17
N LEU A 201 -4.83 -19.37 3.33
CA LEU A 201 -5.10 -17.94 3.48
C LEU A 201 -3.76 -17.19 3.56
N LEU A 202 -3.61 -16.11 2.80
CA LEU A 202 -2.49 -15.19 2.93
C LEU A 202 -2.94 -13.94 3.71
N TYR A 203 -2.16 -13.57 4.72
CA TYR A 203 -2.37 -12.38 5.53
C TYR A 203 -1.24 -11.37 5.33
#